data_fac80d5b0655c463131b615af2d23594
#
_entry.id   fac80d5b0655c463131b615af2d23594
#
_cell.length_a   1.000
_cell.length_b   1.000
_cell.length_c   1.000
_cell.angle_alpha   90.00
_cell.angle_beta   90.00
_cell.angle_gamma   90.00
#
_symmetry.space_group_name_H-M   'P 1'
#
loop_
_entity.id
_entity.type
_entity.pdbx_description
1 polymer ?
#
loop_
_entity_poly.entity_id
_entity_poly.type
_entity_poly.pdbx_seq_one_letter_code
_entity_poly.pdbx_strand_id
1 'polypeptide(L)'
;MSEPSINRRMRSVEDLLDLMDGLFARESVRWTSDAGSAWWNNFYADRTRPVPFFADKPDENLARWVREGVLSPTRVLDLGSGPGRNALFLAERGYAVDAVDLSSAAVKWGRERAADRQLDVSFTCGNAFTLPPDALPGPYGLVYDSGCLHHLPPHRRISYLQLLQRTLAPGGYLGLACFARGKMGAEAPDEQLYQDGEFEAGIAFSPDDLRWVFADLGEIEIRPMATQDRDSPWFGESFLLTALFRRPE
;
A
#
# COMPACT_ATOMS: atom_id res chain seq x y z
N MET A 1 20.86 22.57 -28.91
CA MET A 1 21.80 21.44 -28.79
C MET A 1 20.99 20.28 -28.25
N SER A 2 20.79 19.22 -29.06
CA SER A 2 20.09 18.01 -28.60
C SER A 2 20.96 17.30 -27.58
N GLU A 3 20.38 16.89 -26.45
CA GLU A 3 21.08 16.06 -25.49
C GLU A 3 21.61 14.79 -26.16
N PRO A 4 22.82 14.33 -25.81
CA PRO A 4 23.38 13.11 -26.38
C PRO A 4 22.46 11.93 -26.05
N SER A 5 22.12 11.15 -27.07
CA SER A 5 21.35 9.91 -26.92
C SER A 5 22.15 8.92 -26.08
N ILE A 6 21.77 8.71 -24.80
CA ILE A 6 22.40 7.75 -23.91
C ILE A 6 21.76 6.38 -24.18
N ASN A 7 22.52 5.47 -24.83
CA ASN A 7 22.05 4.13 -25.18
C ASN A 7 22.30 3.08 -24.06
N ARG A 8 23.10 3.43 -23.05
CA ARG A 8 23.40 2.56 -21.89
C ARG A 8 23.00 3.29 -20.63
N ARG A 9 21.79 2.97 -20.12
CA ARG A 9 21.14 3.73 -19.03
C ARG A 9 21.25 3.06 -17.65
N MET A 10 21.57 1.76 -17.57
CA MET A 10 21.64 1.06 -16.30
C MET A 10 22.93 1.40 -15.54
N ARG A 11 22.80 1.99 -14.36
CA ARG A 11 23.88 2.37 -13.46
C ARG A 11 23.56 2.04 -11.99
N SER A 12 22.30 1.85 -11.66
CA SER A 12 21.80 1.57 -10.32
C SER A 12 20.77 0.45 -10.33
N VAL A 13 20.39 -0.04 -9.16
CA VAL A 13 19.26 -0.97 -9.01
C VAL A 13 17.97 -0.32 -9.48
N GLU A 14 17.77 0.97 -9.21
CA GLU A 14 16.58 1.69 -9.65
C GLU A 14 16.48 1.75 -11.18
N ASP A 15 17.59 1.99 -11.90
CA ASP A 15 17.59 1.95 -13.37
C ASP A 15 17.18 0.57 -13.91
N LEU A 16 17.53 -0.52 -13.20
CA LEU A 16 17.09 -1.87 -13.56
C LEU A 16 15.61 -2.06 -13.28
N LEU A 17 15.12 -1.60 -12.12
CA LEU A 17 13.71 -1.69 -11.78
C LEU A 17 12.84 -0.89 -12.76
N ASP A 18 13.28 0.32 -13.15
CA ASP A 18 12.60 1.15 -14.18
C ASP A 18 12.58 0.46 -15.55
N LEU A 19 13.66 -0.25 -15.91
CA LEU A 19 13.66 -1.05 -17.12
C LEU A 19 12.65 -2.18 -17.06
N MET A 20 12.57 -2.88 -15.90
CA MET A 20 11.62 -3.99 -15.70
C MET A 20 10.18 -3.51 -15.69
N ASP A 21 9.90 -2.29 -15.22
CA ASP A 21 8.58 -1.67 -15.34
C ASP A 21 8.10 -1.65 -16.79
N GLY A 22 9.01 -1.38 -17.74
CA GLY A 22 8.72 -1.35 -19.17
C GLY A 22 8.38 -2.70 -19.80
N LEU A 23 8.52 -3.83 -19.06
CA LEU A 23 8.12 -5.15 -19.52
C LEU A 23 6.62 -5.40 -19.39
N PHE A 24 5.92 -4.58 -18.60
CA PHE A 24 4.47 -4.69 -18.41
C PHE A 24 3.70 -3.74 -19.32
N ALA A 25 2.53 -4.18 -19.79
CA ALA A 25 1.65 -3.36 -20.60
C ALA A 25 1.22 -2.09 -19.84
N ARG A 26 1.19 -0.94 -20.53
CA ARG A 26 0.86 0.34 -19.89
C ARG A 26 -0.52 0.37 -19.26
N GLU A 27 -1.48 -0.35 -19.83
CA GLU A 27 -2.83 -0.47 -19.29
C GLU A 27 -2.88 -1.24 -17.97
N SER A 28 -1.90 -2.11 -17.72
CA SER A 28 -1.78 -2.88 -16.47
C SER A 28 -1.00 -2.13 -15.38
N VAL A 29 -0.35 -1.03 -15.72
CA VAL A 29 0.53 -0.27 -14.83
C VAL A 29 -0.28 0.63 -13.90
N ARG A 30 -0.48 0.19 -12.65
CA ARG A 30 -1.25 0.94 -11.63
C ARG A 30 -0.39 1.43 -10.46
N TRP A 31 0.93 1.35 -10.54
CA TRP A 31 1.71 1.33 -9.32
C TRP A 31 2.86 2.35 -9.20
N THR A 32 3.51 2.85 -10.26
CA THR A 32 4.64 3.78 -10.05
C THR A 32 4.85 4.83 -11.12
N SER A 33 4.31 4.65 -12.33
CA SER A 33 4.52 5.55 -13.44
C SER A 33 3.49 6.70 -13.47
N ASP A 34 3.74 7.70 -14.31
CA ASP A 34 2.76 8.74 -14.61
C ASP A 34 1.42 8.15 -15.11
N ALA A 35 1.48 7.02 -15.83
CA ALA A 35 0.30 6.30 -16.27
C ALA A 35 -0.50 5.70 -15.10
N GLY A 36 0.18 5.12 -14.10
CA GLY A 36 -0.45 4.62 -12.88
C GLY A 36 -1.10 5.74 -12.07
N SER A 37 -0.39 6.86 -11.90
CA SER A 37 -0.94 8.05 -11.25
C SER A 37 -2.19 8.56 -11.96
N ALA A 38 -2.18 8.63 -13.31
CA ALA A 38 -3.33 9.04 -14.11
C ALA A 38 -4.52 8.08 -13.95
N TRP A 39 -4.26 6.76 -13.93
CA TRP A 39 -5.30 5.75 -13.73
C TRP A 39 -5.98 5.91 -12.37
N TRP A 40 -5.20 6.04 -11.29
CA TRP A 40 -5.74 6.24 -9.94
C TRP A 40 -6.44 7.57 -9.78
N ASN A 41 -5.95 8.65 -10.41
CA ASN A 41 -6.64 9.94 -10.41
C ASN A 41 -8.03 9.84 -11.03
N ASN A 42 -8.15 9.18 -12.18
CA ASN A 42 -9.44 8.94 -12.83
C ASN A 42 -10.34 8.03 -11.99
N PHE A 43 -9.74 7.03 -11.33
CA PHE A 43 -10.47 6.12 -10.46
C PHE A 43 -11.12 6.84 -9.27
N TYR A 44 -10.37 7.68 -8.57
CA TYR A 44 -10.84 8.43 -7.40
C TYR A 44 -11.61 9.72 -7.73
N ALA A 45 -11.58 10.19 -8.97
CA ALA A 45 -12.34 11.36 -9.40
C ALA A 45 -13.86 11.14 -9.28
N ASP A 46 -14.32 9.93 -9.58
CA ASP A 46 -15.74 9.55 -9.41
C ASP A 46 -15.95 8.91 -8.04
N ARG A 47 -16.32 9.72 -7.07
CA ARG A 47 -16.58 9.32 -5.68
C ARG A 47 -17.87 8.52 -5.49
N THR A 48 -18.70 8.39 -6.54
CA THR A 48 -19.98 7.68 -6.50
C THR A 48 -19.85 6.21 -6.88
N ARG A 49 -18.66 5.77 -7.29
CA ARG A 49 -18.40 4.38 -7.66
C ARG A 49 -18.79 3.43 -6.54
N PRO A 50 -19.49 2.33 -6.85
CA PRO A 50 -19.90 1.34 -5.85
C PRO A 50 -18.73 0.40 -5.49
N VAL A 51 -17.61 0.96 -5.05
CA VAL A 51 -16.47 0.18 -4.58
C VAL A 51 -16.46 0.12 -3.06
N PRO A 52 -16.29 -1.06 -2.45
CA PRO A 52 -16.44 -1.25 -1.01
C PRO A 52 -15.50 -0.37 -0.19
N PHE A 53 -14.24 -0.18 -0.62
CA PHE A 53 -13.24 0.61 0.09
C PHE A 53 -13.38 2.15 -0.07
N PHE A 54 -14.41 2.63 -0.80
CA PHE A 54 -14.80 4.05 -0.79
C PHE A 54 -15.61 4.39 0.47
N ALA A 55 -16.16 3.36 1.13
CA ALA A 55 -16.79 3.56 2.42
C ALA A 55 -15.77 4.10 3.42
N ASP A 56 -16.23 5.03 4.26
CA ASP A 56 -15.39 5.64 5.30
C ASP A 56 -15.37 4.77 6.55
N LYS A 57 -14.84 3.55 6.40
CA LYS A 57 -14.78 2.51 7.42
C LYS A 57 -13.36 1.93 7.44
N PRO A 58 -12.70 1.89 8.60
CA PRO A 58 -11.38 1.26 8.70
C PRO A 58 -11.46 -0.25 8.49
N ASP A 59 -10.33 -0.86 8.14
CA ASP A 59 -10.20 -2.30 8.05
C ASP A 59 -10.50 -2.97 9.38
N GLU A 60 -11.23 -4.07 9.36
CA GLU A 60 -11.63 -4.80 10.57
C GLU A 60 -10.44 -5.32 11.36
N ASN A 61 -9.37 -5.78 10.67
CA ASN A 61 -8.14 -6.24 11.29
C ASN A 61 -7.40 -5.09 12.00
N LEU A 62 -7.27 -3.93 11.35
CA LEU A 62 -6.66 -2.75 11.96
C LEU A 62 -7.43 -2.30 13.20
N ALA A 63 -8.78 -2.20 13.06
CA ALA A 63 -9.64 -1.83 14.16
C ALA A 63 -9.56 -2.83 15.33
N ARG A 64 -9.45 -4.13 15.03
CA ARG A 64 -9.28 -5.17 16.04
C ARG A 64 -7.93 -5.04 16.75
N TRP A 65 -6.81 -4.90 16.02
CA TRP A 65 -5.48 -4.77 16.63
C TRP A 65 -5.36 -3.56 17.54
N VAL A 66 -5.99 -2.43 17.17
CA VAL A 66 -6.04 -1.23 18.00
C VAL A 66 -6.90 -1.47 19.24
N ARG A 67 -8.10 -2.04 19.11
CA ARG A 67 -9.02 -2.30 20.22
C ARG A 67 -8.45 -3.30 21.22
N GLU A 68 -7.73 -4.31 20.75
CA GLU A 68 -7.10 -5.36 21.59
C GLU A 68 -5.78 -4.91 22.20
N GLY A 69 -5.30 -3.70 21.90
CA GLY A 69 -4.06 -3.16 22.46
C GLY A 69 -2.78 -3.78 21.86
N VAL A 70 -2.89 -4.51 20.74
CA VAL A 70 -1.73 -5.01 20.01
C VAL A 70 -0.92 -3.84 19.42
N LEU A 71 -1.64 -2.84 18.91
CA LEU A 71 -1.06 -1.58 18.42
C LEU A 71 -1.37 -0.47 19.41
N SER A 72 -0.33 0.23 19.87
CA SER A 72 -0.44 1.42 20.75
C SER A 72 -0.18 2.69 19.94
N PRO A 73 -0.70 3.86 20.37
CA PRO A 73 -0.47 5.11 19.67
C PRO A 73 1.03 5.39 19.44
N THR A 74 1.36 5.61 18.18
CA THR A 74 2.72 5.84 17.69
C THR A 74 2.65 6.66 16.41
N ARG A 75 3.79 6.93 15.77
CA ARG A 75 3.82 7.48 14.41
C ARG A 75 3.55 6.37 13.40
N VAL A 76 2.66 6.63 12.45
CA VAL A 76 2.19 5.65 11.46
C VAL A 76 2.41 6.19 10.05
N LEU A 77 2.83 5.30 9.14
CA LEU A 77 2.75 5.50 7.69
C LEU A 77 1.57 4.68 7.15
N ASP A 78 0.56 5.36 6.58
CA ASP A 78 -0.51 4.73 5.79
C ASP A 78 -0.09 4.75 4.30
N LEU A 79 0.35 3.59 3.79
CA LEU A 79 0.96 3.42 2.47
C LEU A 79 -0.09 3.05 1.42
N GLY A 80 -0.26 3.90 0.40
CA GLY A 80 -1.36 3.78 -0.55
C GLY A 80 -2.69 4.11 0.12
N SER A 81 -2.72 5.22 0.88
CA SER A 81 -3.82 5.55 1.80
C SER A 81 -5.18 5.77 1.15
N GLY A 82 -5.21 5.96 -0.19
CA GLY A 82 -6.44 6.36 -0.85
C GLY A 82 -7.02 7.64 -0.21
N PRO A 83 -8.36 7.72 -0.02
CA PRO A 83 -9.00 8.83 0.67
C PRO A 83 -8.91 8.73 2.20
N GLY A 84 -7.96 7.98 2.76
CA GLY A 84 -7.54 8.05 4.16
C GLY A 84 -8.43 7.34 5.18
N ARG A 85 -9.26 6.37 4.82
CA ARG A 85 -10.18 5.70 5.77
C ARG A 85 -9.48 5.08 6.99
N ASN A 86 -8.30 4.49 6.79
CA ASN A 86 -7.47 3.92 7.86
C ASN A 86 -6.68 5.02 8.59
N ALA A 87 -6.11 5.97 7.84
CA ALA A 87 -5.40 7.12 8.39
C ALA A 87 -6.27 7.94 9.35
N LEU A 88 -7.50 8.24 8.96
CA LEU A 88 -8.47 9.00 9.79
C LEU A 88 -8.86 8.24 11.05
N PHE A 89 -9.12 6.93 10.90
CA PHE A 89 -9.42 6.05 12.05
C PHE A 89 -8.29 6.04 13.09
N LEU A 90 -7.04 6.00 12.64
CA LEU A 90 -5.87 6.02 13.52
C LEU A 90 -5.67 7.40 14.17
N ALA A 91 -5.83 8.48 13.39
CA ALA A 91 -5.71 9.85 13.91
C ALA A 91 -6.75 10.15 15.00
N GLU A 92 -8.01 9.70 14.84
CA GLU A 92 -9.06 9.79 15.87
C GLU A 92 -8.67 9.12 17.20
N ARG A 93 -7.69 8.21 17.15
CA ARG A 93 -7.21 7.42 18.32
C ARG A 93 -5.84 7.86 18.82
N GLY A 94 -5.40 9.05 18.40
CA GLY A 94 -4.19 9.67 18.90
C GLY A 94 -2.89 9.19 18.25
N TYR A 95 -2.97 8.50 17.11
CA TYR A 95 -1.79 8.19 16.30
C TYR A 95 -1.37 9.44 15.50
N ALA A 96 -0.06 9.67 15.36
CA ALA A 96 0.48 10.66 14.44
C ALA A 96 0.61 10.01 13.05
N VAL A 97 -0.17 10.46 12.07
CA VAL A 97 -0.31 9.74 10.79
C VAL A 97 0.25 10.54 9.62
N ASP A 98 1.21 9.95 8.93
CA ASP A 98 1.62 10.33 7.58
C ASP A 98 0.95 9.38 6.58
N ALA A 99 0.19 9.92 5.63
CA ALA A 99 -0.53 9.18 4.62
C ALA A 99 0.01 9.52 3.23
N VAL A 100 0.34 8.51 2.43
CA VAL A 100 0.90 8.71 1.09
C VAL A 100 0.09 7.97 0.04
N ASP A 101 -0.18 8.63 -1.08
CA ASP A 101 -0.85 8.02 -2.24
C ASP A 101 -0.36 8.64 -3.56
N LEU A 102 -0.34 7.85 -4.63
CA LEU A 102 -0.01 8.32 -5.98
C LEU A 102 -1.05 9.29 -6.53
N SER A 103 -2.30 9.12 -6.12
CA SER A 103 -3.43 9.88 -6.65
C SER A 103 -3.61 11.21 -5.94
N SER A 104 -3.44 12.30 -6.68
CA SER A 104 -3.79 13.64 -6.19
C SER A 104 -5.29 13.78 -5.88
N ALA A 105 -6.16 13.05 -6.59
CA ALA A 105 -7.61 13.03 -6.33
C ALA A 105 -7.92 12.33 -4.99
N ALA A 106 -7.25 11.20 -4.69
CA ALA A 106 -7.38 10.51 -3.41
C ALA A 106 -6.87 11.38 -2.25
N VAL A 107 -5.66 11.93 -2.38
CA VAL A 107 -5.06 12.82 -1.37
C VAL A 107 -5.95 14.05 -1.10
N LYS A 108 -6.47 14.68 -2.14
CA LYS A 108 -7.42 15.79 -1.99
C LYS A 108 -8.65 15.37 -1.20
N TRP A 109 -9.24 14.23 -1.54
CA TRP A 109 -10.42 13.71 -0.82
C TRP A 109 -10.10 13.36 0.64
N GLY A 110 -8.93 12.76 0.91
CA GLY A 110 -8.46 12.49 2.27
C GLY A 110 -8.32 13.75 3.11
N ARG A 111 -7.72 14.81 2.54
CA ARG A 111 -7.59 16.12 3.22
C ARG A 111 -8.94 16.76 3.52
N GLU A 112 -9.91 16.68 2.61
CA GLU A 112 -11.27 17.15 2.84
C GLU A 112 -11.92 16.41 4.02
N ARG A 113 -11.85 15.07 4.05
CA ARG A 113 -12.35 14.24 5.16
C ARG A 113 -11.67 14.55 6.50
N ALA A 114 -10.36 14.77 6.49
CA ALA A 114 -9.61 15.15 7.71
C ALA A 114 -10.06 16.51 8.23
N ALA A 115 -10.21 17.49 7.34
CA ALA A 115 -10.69 18.84 7.70
C ALA A 115 -12.11 18.79 8.29
N ASP A 116 -13.03 18.05 7.67
CA ASP A 116 -14.42 17.90 8.15
C ASP A 116 -14.50 17.31 9.56
N ARG A 117 -13.50 16.49 9.94
CA ARG A 117 -13.41 15.86 11.28
C ARG A 117 -12.45 16.58 12.22
N GLN A 118 -11.80 17.65 11.80
CA GLN A 118 -10.77 18.37 12.56
C GLN A 118 -9.61 17.46 13.00
N LEU A 119 -9.21 16.54 12.12
CA LEU A 119 -8.11 15.61 12.36
C LEU A 119 -6.82 16.11 11.71
N ASP A 120 -5.71 15.93 12.42
CA ASP A 120 -4.37 16.22 11.91
C ASP A 120 -3.77 14.95 11.27
N VAL A 121 -3.80 14.89 9.94
CA VAL A 121 -3.19 13.83 9.12
C VAL A 121 -2.35 14.48 8.03
N SER A 122 -1.10 14.10 7.96
CA SER A 122 -0.16 14.59 6.93
C SER A 122 -0.33 13.80 5.63
N PHE A 123 -1.07 14.36 4.66
CA PHE A 123 -1.25 13.72 3.36
C PHE A 123 -0.21 14.17 2.33
N THR A 124 0.55 13.24 1.78
CA THR A 124 1.55 13.44 0.73
C THR A 124 1.10 12.77 -0.57
N CYS A 125 1.15 13.51 -1.69
CA CYS A 125 0.90 12.95 -3.02
C CYS A 125 2.22 12.61 -3.68
N GLY A 126 2.41 11.35 -4.07
CA GLY A 126 3.61 10.93 -4.79
C GLY A 126 3.89 9.43 -4.66
N ASN A 127 4.89 8.97 -5.40
CA ASN A 127 5.38 7.61 -5.30
C ASN A 127 6.22 7.44 -4.03
N ALA A 128 5.72 6.69 -3.05
CA ALA A 128 6.37 6.46 -1.76
C ALA A 128 7.80 5.88 -1.88
N PHE A 129 8.10 5.19 -2.98
CA PHE A 129 9.39 4.54 -3.20
C PHE A 129 10.46 5.51 -3.72
N THR A 130 10.07 6.59 -4.38
CA THR A 130 10.96 7.59 -4.98
C THR A 130 10.90 8.97 -4.33
N LEU A 131 9.96 9.18 -3.40
CA LEU A 131 9.93 10.41 -2.60
C LEU A 131 11.24 10.61 -1.83
N PRO A 132 11.70 11.86 -1.68
CA PRO A 132 12.88 12.14 -0.88
C PRO A 132 12.68 11.68 0.57
N PRO A 133 13.76 11.26 1.28
CA PRO A 133 13.65 10.68 2.62
C PRO A 133 12.94 11.58 3.65
N ASP A 134 13.03 12.88 3.51
CA ASP A 134 12.39 13.87 4.38
C ASP A 134 10.86 13.99 4.15
N ALA A 135 10.35 13.52 3.02
CA ALA A 135 8.90 13.45 2.77
C ALA A 135 8.21 12.35 3.62
N LEU A 136 8.96 11.27 3.95
CA LEU A 136 8.51 10.18 4.81
C LEU A 136 9.58 9.92 5.87
N PRO A 137 9.71 10.80 6.88
CA PRO A 137 10.91 10.89 7.71
C PRO A 137 11.07 9.74 8.70
N GLY A 138 10.02 8.92 8.97
CA GLY A 138 10.16 7.84 9.97
C GLY A 138 10.84 8.27 11.29
N PRO A 139 11.32 7.33 12.14
CA PRO A 139 10.87 5.95 12.09
C PRO A 139 9.39 5.83 12.46
N TYR A 140 8.70 4.86 11.84
CA TYR A 140 7.30 4.57 12.10
C TYR A 140 7.17 3.34 13.00
N GLY A 141 6.35 3.44 14.06
CA GLY A 141 6.00 2.29 14.88
C GLY A 141 4.99 1.36 14.18
N LEU A 142 4.30 1.87 13.16
CA LEU A 142 3.43 1.09 12.30
C LEU A 142 3.56 1.60 10.84
N VAL A 143 3.81 0.69 9.91
CA VAL A 143 3.52 0.89 8.49
C VAL A 143 2.28 0.07 8.17
N TYR A 144 1.24 0.72 7.67
CA TYR A 144 -0.01 0.06 7.29
C TYR A 144 -0.25 0.16 5.80
N ASP A 145 -0.56 -0.96 5.17
CA ASP A 145 -0.84 -1.09 3.75
C ASP A 145 -2.19 -1.80 3.56
N SER A 146 -3.16 -1.11 2.99
CA SER A 146 -4.44 -1.70 2.62
C SER A 146 -4.65 -1.62 1.12
N GLY A 147 -3.91 -2.46 0.39
CA GLY A 147 -4.09 -2.62 -1.04
C GLY A 147 -2.99 -2.07 -1.94
N CYS A 148 -1.88 -1.58 -1.41
CA CYS A 148 -0.75 -1.11 -2.23
C CYS A 148 0.09 -2.29 -2.76
N LEU A 149 0.51 -3.21 -1.88
CA LEU A 149 1.41 -4.33 -2.20
C LEU A 149 0.94 -5.15 -3.40
N HIS A 150 -0.32 -5.50 -3.45
CA HIS A 150 -0.87 -6.38 -4.49
C HIS A 150 -0.99 -5.71 -5.87
N HIS A 151 -0.82 -4.40 -5.95
CA HIS A 151 -0.73 -3.67 -7.22
C HIS A 151 0.70 -3.53 -7.75
N LEU A 152 1.71 -3.94 -6.97
CA LEU A 152 3.11 -3.84 -7.36
C LEU A 152 3.51 -5.05 -8.23
N PRO A 153 4.24 -4.85 -9.35
CA PRO A 153 4.85 -5.96 -10.06
C PRO A 153 5.95 -6.60 -9.20
N PRO A 154 6.34 -7.84 -9.48
CA PRO A 154 7.22 -8.60 -8.62
C PRO A 154 8.53 -7.88 -8.23
N HIS A 155 9.20 -7.24 -9.19
CA HIS A 155 10.46 -6.52 -8.94
C HIS A 155 10.29 -5.30 -8.01
N ARG A 156 9.13 -4.66 -7.98
CA ARG A 156 8.88 -3.51 -7.10
C ARG A 156 8.67 -3.90 -5.63
N ARG A 157 8.55 -5.19 -5.32
CA ARG A 157 8.68 -5.67 -3.92
C ARG A 157 10.04 -5.31 -3.33
N ILE A 158 11.11 -5.22 -4.15
CA ILE A 158 12.43 -4.73 -3.69
C ILE A 158 12.33 -3.29 -3.18
N SER A 159 11.68 -2.40 -3.93
CA SER A 159 11.45 -1.00 -3.52
C SER A 159 10.60 -0.92 -2.24
N TYR A 160 9.59 -1.79 -2.13
CA TYR A 160 8.74 -1.92 -0.94
C TYR A 160 9.55 -2.32 0.30
N LEU A 161 10.36 -3.36 0.20
CA LEU A 161 11.21 -3.84 1.30
C LEU A 161 12.26 -2.79 1.70
N GLN A 162 12.85 -2.07 0.74
CA GLN A 162 13.77 -0.96 1.02
C GLN A 162 13.07 0.19 1.75
N LEU A 163 11.81 0.50 1.39
CA LEU A 163 11.02 1.48 2.13
C LEU A 163 10.82 1.05 3.58
N LEU A 164 10.42 -0.19 3.83
CA LEU A 164 10.25 -0.73 5.18
C LEU A 164 11.56 -0.69 5.96
N GLN A 165 12.66 -1.14 5.37
CA GLN A 165 13.97 -1.13 6.01
C GLN A 165 14.38 0.28 6.48
N ARG A 166 14.09 1.29 5.67
CA ARG A 166 14.40 2.69 5.93
C ARG A 166 13.49 3.33 6.97
N THR A 167 12.21 2.99 6.99
CA THR A 167 11.19 3.77 7.67
C THR A 167 10.55 3.07 8.87
N LEU A 168 10.50 1.74 8.90
CA LEU A 168 9.92 1.00 10.01
C LEU A 168 10.87 0.98 11.20
N ALA A 169 10.41 1.34 12.40
CA ALA A 169 11.21 1.32 13.61
C ALA A 169 11.61 -0.12 14.03
N PRO A 170 12.76 -0.33 14.70
CA PRO A 170 12.98 -1.58 15.45
C PRO A 170 11.80 -1.82 16.40
N GLY A 171 11.34 -3.07 16.50
CA GLY A 171 10.13 -3.43 17.25
C GLY A 171 8.81 -2.94 16.67
N GLY A 172 8.83 -2.17 15.57
CA GLY A 172 7.65 -1.66 14.88
C GLY A 172 6.90 -2.74 14.10
N TYR A 173 5.68 -2.41 13.67
CA TYR A 173 4.77 -3.35 13.00
C TYR A 173 4.56 -2.99 11.53
N LEU A 174 4.50 -4.02 10.69
CA LEU A 174 3.91 -3.95 9.35
C LEU A 174 2.55 -4.63 9.41
N GLY A 175 1.48 -3.86 9.21
CA GLY A 175 0.13 -4.38 9.01
C GLY A 175 -0.27 -4.25 7.55
N LEU A 176 -0.85 -5.29 6.97
CA LEU A 176 -1.28 -5.24 5.58
C LEU A 176 -2.57 -6.01 5.31
N ALA A 177 -3.26 -5.59 4.24
CA ALA A 177 -4.34 -6.30 3.59
C ALA A 177 -4.07 -6.37 2.08
N CYS A 178 -4.06 -7.57 1.50
CA CYS A 178 -3.78 -7.79 0.09
C CYS A 178 -4.72 -8.85 -0.51
N PHE A 179 -4.71 -9.01 -1.83
CA PHE A 179 -5.52 -10.04 -2.49
C PHE A 179 -5.11 -11.44 -2.05
N ALA A 180 -6.12 -12.24 -1.70
CA ALA A 180 -5.95 -13.62 -1.27
C ALA A 180 -5.96 -14.59 -2.47
N ARG A 181 -4.98 -15.47 -2.56
CA ARG A 181 -4.95 -16.55 -3.54
C ARG A 181 -6.23 -17.40 -3.47
N GLY A 182 -6.76 -17.80 -4.62
CA GLY A 182 -8.04 -18.48 -4.75
C GLY A 182 -9.27 -17.57 -4.67
N LYS A 183 -9.08 -16.24 -4.58
CA LYS A 183 -10.17 -15.28 -4.42
C LYS A 183 -10.12 -14.13 -5.42
N MET A 184 -9.02 -13.42 -5.51
CA MET A 184 -8.87 -12.25 -6.38
C MET A 184 -7.39 -12.02 -6.73
N GLY A 185 -7.13 -11.53 -7.95
CA GLY A 185 -5.81 -11.21 -8.44
C GLY A 185 -5.16 -12.34 -9.25
N ALA A 186 -4.05 -12.04 -9.91
CA ALA A 186 -3.27 -13.00 -10.67
C ALA A 186 -2.56 -13.99 -9.74
N GLU A 187 -2.62 -15.28 -10.09
CA GLU A 187 -2.04 -16.38 -9.30
C GLU A 187 -0.81 -17.00 -9.97
N ALA A 188 -0.49 -16.52 -11.18
CA ALA A 188 0.65 -17.01 -11.92
C ALA A 188 1.97 -16.75 -11.16
N PRO A 189 2.98 -17.65 -11.28
CA PRO A 189 4.32 -17.39 -10.76
C PRO A 189 4.93 -16.10 -11.34
N ASP A 190 5.85 -15.50 -10.61
CA ASP A 190 6.50 -14.24 -11.02
C ASP A 190 7.10 -14.34 -12.44
N GLU A 191 7.74 -15.45 -12.81
CA GLU A 191 8.30 -15.66 -14.14
C GLU A 191 7.22 -15.61 -15.23
N GLN A 192 6.04 -16.17 -14.96
CA GLN A 192 4.93 -16.17 -15.90
C GLN A 192 4.37 -14.76 -16.08
N LEU A 193 4.24 -13.98 -15.00
CA LEU A 193 3.80 -12.59 -15.07
C LEU A 193 4.73 -11.76 -15.98
N TYR A 194 6.04 -11.99 -15.95
CA TYR A 194 6.99 -11.33 -16.84
C TYR A 194 6.86 -11.81 -18.30
N GLN A 195 6.55 -13.08 -18.54
CA GLN A 195 6.32 -13.61 -19.88
C GLN A 195 5.04 -13.04 -20.50
N ASP A 196 3.98 -12.93 -19.69
CA ASP A 196 2.70 -12.39 -20.12
C ASP A 196 2.74 -10.85 -20.27
N GLY A 197 3.61 -10.17 -19.49
CA GLY A 197 3.75 -8.72 -19.50
C GLY A 197 2.53 -7.97 -18.95
N GLU A 198 1.66 -8.66 -18.22
CA GLU A 198 0.46 -8.08 -17.63
C GLU A 198 -0.01 -8.86 -16.41
N PHE A 199 -0.79 -8.21 -15.54
CA PHE A 199 -1.58 -8.86 -14.49
C PHE A 199 -2.85 -8.03 -14.21
N GLU A 200 -4.01 -8.67 -14.32
CA GLU A 200 -5.28 -8.02 -14.05
C GLU A 200 -5.46 -7.72 -12.56
N ALA A 201 -6.00 -6.54 -12.28
CA ALA A 201 -6.41 -6.07 -10.95
C ALA A 201 -5.29 -6.03 -9.88
N GLY A 202 -4.31 -6.89 -9.95
CA GLY A 202 -3.23 -7.04 -8.97
C GLY A 202 -2.82 -8.51 -8.80
N ILE A 203 -1.86 -8.77 -7.91
CA ILE A 203 -1.26 -10.07 -7.65
C ILE A 203 -1.84 -10.67 -6.36
N ALA A 204 -2.26 -11.93 -6.42
CA ALA A 204 -2.75 -12.67 -5.26
C ALA A 204 -1.59 -13.24 -4.43
N PHE A 205 -1.76 -13.24 -3.11
CA PHE A 205 -0.79 -13.80 -2.17
C PHE A 205 -1.40 -14.93 -1.36
N SER A 206 -0.62 -15.98 -1.13
CA SER A 206 -0.86 -16.97 -0.08
C SER A 206 -0.17 -16.56 1.23
N PRO A 207 -0.50 -17.19 2.37
CA PRO A 207 0.26 -17.01 3.60
C PRO A 207 1.76 -17.29 3.43
N ASP A 208 2.13 -18.29 2.64
CA ASP A 208 3.54 -18.67 2.41
C ASP A 208 4.26 -17.65 1.53
N ASP A 209 3.58 -17.04 0.56
CA ASP A 209 4.15 -15.94 -0.22
C ASP A 209 4.47 -14.74 0.68
N LEU A 210 3.57 -14.39 1.62
CA LEU A 210 3.83 -13.30 2.56
C LEU A 210 4.97 -13.64 3.53
N ARG A 211 5.06 -14.87 4.03
CA ARG A 211 6.19 -15.33 4.87
C ARG A 211 7.51 -15.23 4.14
N TRP A 212 7.51 -15.57 2.86
CA TRP A 212 8.70 -15.46 2.03
C TRP A 212 9.10 -14.00 1.78
N VAL A 213 8.16 -13.16 1.36
CA VAL A 213 8.43 -11.74 1.06
C VAL A 213 8.91 -11.00 2.31
N PHE A 214 8.33 -11.28 3.47
CA PHE A 214 8.63 -10.61 4.73
C PHE A 214 9.44 -11.46 5.71
N ALA A 215 10.32 -12.34 5.20
CA ALA A 215 11.10 -13.28 6.00
C ALA A 215 12.00 -12.62 7.06
N ASP A 216 12.36 -11.35 6.88
CA ASP A 216 13.14 -10.56 7.84
C ASP A 216 12.29 -10.01 9.01
N LEU A 217 10.98 -10.20 8.99
CA LEU A 217 10.04 -9.77 10.01
C LEU A 217 9.45 -10.98 10.76
N GLY A 218 9.18 -10.82 12.04
CA GLY A 218 8.49 -11.84 12.84
C GLY A 218 6.98 -11.84 12.53
N GLU A 219 6.42 -12.97 12.13
CA GLU A 219 4.98 -13.14 11.95
C GLU A 219 4.25 -13.07 13.29
N ILE A 220 3.23 -12.24 13.37
CA ILE A 220 2.29 -12.18 14.50
C ILE A 220 0.98 -12.86 14.12
N GLU A 221 0.47 -12.53 12.92
CA GLU A 221 -0.78 -13.07 12.42
C GLU A 221 -0.81 -13.04 10.88
N ILE A 222 -1.31 -14.10 10.26
CA ILE A 222 -1.77 -14.10 8.87
C ILE A 222 -3.11 -14.85 8.83
N ARG A 223 -4.16 -14.20 8.31
CA ARG A 223 -5.49 -14.80 8.19
C ARG A 223 -6.30 -14.17 7.05
N PRO A 224 -7.34 -14.86 6.53
CA PRO A 224 -8.34 -14.19 5.70
C PRO A 224 -8.96 -13.00 6.44
N MET A 225 -9.25 -11.92 5.72
CA MET A 225 -10.01 -10.80 6.26
C MET A 225 -11.44 -11.27 6.58
N ALA A 226 -11.96 -10.87 7.74
CA ALA A 226 -13.32 -11.21 8.12
C ALA A 226 -14.31 -10.34 7.33
N THR A 227 -15.20 -10.99 6.57
CA THR A 227 -16.26 -10.31 5.85
C THR A 227 -17.14 -9.50 6.79
N GLN A 228 -17.42 -8.28 6.43
CA GLN A 228 -18.25 -7.38 7.20
C GLN A 228 -19.58 -7.10 6.50
N ASP A 229 -20.65 -7.08 7.26
CA ASP A 229 -21.95 -6.67 6.75
C ASP A 229 -21.98 -5.17 6.40
N ARG A 230 -22.92 -4.79 5.54
CA ARG A 230 -23.05 -3.41 5.10
C ARG A 230 -23.22 -2.42 6.25
N ASP A 231 -23.86 -2.83 7.33
CA ASP A 231 -24.13 -1.99 8.51
C ASP A 231 -22.99 -2.05 9.56
N SER A 232 -21.98 -2.90 9.35
CA SER A 232 -20.79 -2.94 10.22
C SER A 232 -20.07 -1.60 10.18
N PRO A 233 -19.51 -1.13 11.32
CA PRO A 233 -18.64 0.05 11.35
C PRO A 233 -17.25 -0.22 10.75
N TRP A 234 -16.96 -1.46 10.36
CA TRP A 234 -15.68 -1.90 9.82
C TRP A 234 -15.82 -2.26 8.34
N PHE A 235 -14.71 -2.14 7.61
CA PHE A 235 -14.55 -2.71 6.28
C PHE A 235 -13.94 -4.10 6.38
N GLY A 236 -14.46 -5.06 5.59
CA GLY A 236 -13.87 -6.39 5.48
C GLY A 236 -14.47 -7.16 4.32
N GLU A 237 -13.58 -7.75 3.51
CA GLU A 237 -13.94 -8.49 2.30
C GLU A 237 -13.22 -9.83 2.23
N SER A 238 -13.96 -10.88 1.87
CA SER A 238 -13.46 -12.26 1.85
C SER A 238 -12.39 -12.55 0.80
N PHE A 239 -12.19 -11.62 -0.13
CA PHE A 239 -11.13 -11.72 -1.14
C PHE A 239 -9.79 -11.14 -0.68
N LEU A 240 -9.71 -10.67 0.56
CA LEU A 240 -8.49 -10.13 1.15
C LEU A 240 -7.89 -11.10 2.18
N LEU A 241 -6.56 -11.10 2.21
CA LEU A 241 -5.71 -11.71 3.23
C LEU A 241 -5.12 -10.59 4.07
N THR A 242 -5.18 -10.71 5.39
CA THR A 242 -4.57 -9.75 6.31
C THR A 242 -3.35 -10.35 6.98
N ALA A 243 -2.35 -9.53 7.23
CA ALA A 243 -1.16 -9.94 7.95
C ALA A 243 -0.65 -8.84 8.88
N LEU A 244 -0.07 -9.25 10.01
CA LEU A 244 0.67 -8.42 10.93
C LEU A 244 2.03 -9.06 11.18
N PHE A 245 3.08 -8.30 10.90
CA PHE A 245 4.45 -8.66 11.17
C PHE A 245 5.09 -7.67 12.14
N ARG A 246 6.14 -8.08 12.82
CA ARG A 246 6.92 -7.22 13.70
C ARG A 246 8.39 -7.23 13.28
N ARG A 247 8.98 -6.04 13.16
CA ARG A 247 10.43 -5.91 12.97
C ARG A 247 11.15 -6.34 14.25
N PRO A 248 12.21 -7.15 14.19
CA PRO A 248 13.09 -7.41 15.34
C PRO A 248 13.62 -6.11 15.96
N GLU A 249 13.99 -6.18 17.27
CA GLU A 249 14.57 -5.05 17.99
C GLU A 249 15.95 -4.66 17.42
#